data_2adeed8b56fa10956d900ead756830e2
#
_entry.id   2adeed8b56fa10956d900ead756830e2
#
_cell.length_a   1.000
_cell.length_b   1.000
_cell.length_c   1.000
_cell.angle_alpha   90.00
_cell.angle_beta   90.00
_cell.angle_gamma   90.00
#
_symmetry.space_group_name_H-M   'P 1'
#
loop_
_entity.id
_entity.type
_entity.pdbx_description
1 polymer ?
#
loop_
_entity_poly.entity_id
_entity_poly.type
_entity_poly.pdbx_seq_one_letter_code
_entity_poly.pdbx_strand_id
1 'polypeptide(L)'
;MAGPAASYLQLIERGRSHIPPHELETRRKAEESMLTKTSLVEFDEVKKNKVAHKEFLRISEMLSKIQKNDAIYAGAINRYCLLAAECKDIEKQIKKYKKMVLDAKKKYKNKEIDYDSYTNVLNLSDSKAIQFDKQLQSKRMMMFNIEKENLMTISSSLRCVPKKQTKKEKEDNDLFD
;
A
#
# COMPACT_ATOMS: atom_id res chain seq x y z
N MET A 1 7.09 -21.69 14.72
CA MET A 1 7.14 -20.22 14.78
C MET A 1 5.85 -19.72 15.41
N ALA A 2 5.92 -18.89 16.47
CA ALA A 2 4.75 -18.27 17.04
C ALA A 2 4.12 -17.32 16.02
N GLY A 3 2.79 -17.38 15.84
CA GLY A 3 2.05 -16.46 14.99
C GLY A 3 2.14 -15.01 15.50
N PRO A 4 1.79 -14.01 14.69
CA PRO A 4 1.79 -12.62 15.12
C PRO A 4 0.88 -12.44 16.34
N ALA A 5 1.33 -11.60 17.28
CA ALA A 5 0.59 -11.31 18.50
C ALA A 5 -0.81 -10.75 18.16
N ALA A 6 -1.85 -11.25 18.80
CA ALA A 6 -3.20 -10.75 18.61
C ALA A 6 -3.37 -9.39 19.31
N SER A 7 -4.11 -8.46 18.70
CA SER A 7 -4.42 -7.17 19.31
C SER A 7 -5.36 -7.32 20.51
N TYR A 8 -5.37 -6.33 21.41
CA TYR A 8 -6.29 -6.26 22.55
C TYR A 8 -7.75 -6.51 22.14
N LEU A 9 -8.22 -5.84 21.07
CA LEU A 9 -9.58 -6.02 20.56
C LEU A 9 -9.85 -7.44 20.08
N GLN A 10 -8.89 -8.08 19.38
CA GLN A 10 -9.03 -9.47 18.95
C GLN A 10 -9.08 -10.46 20.11
N LEU A 11 -8.42 -10.15 21.22
CA LEU A 11 -8.42 -10.99 22.41
C LEU A 11 -9.75 -10.91 23.14
N ILE A 12 -10.33 -9.72 23.30
CA ILE A 12 -11.67 -9.53 23.89
C ILE A 12 -12.71 -10.31 23.10
N GLU A 13 -12.68 -10.15 21.78
CA GLU A 13 -13.69 -10.75 20.93
C GLU A 13 -13.67 -12.27 20.89
N ARG A 14 -12.49 -12.87 21.07
CA ARG A 14 -12.36 -14.32 21.15
C ARG A 14 -12.96 -14.91 22.43
N GLY A 15 -13.61 -14.09 23.28
CA GLY A 15 -14.25 -14.54 24.52
C GLY A 15 -13.27 -15.25 25.46
N ARG A 16 -12.04 -14.76 25.57
CA ARG A 16 -10.97 -15.46 26.29
C ARG A 16 -11.05 -15.31 27.78
N SER A 17 -11.82 -16.17 28.40
CA SER A 17 -11.82 -16.38 29.85
C SER A 17 -10.46 -16.74 30.44
N HIS A 18 -9.45 -17.09 29.60
CA HIS A 18 -8.13 -17.52 30.06
C HIS A 18 -7.10 -16.39 30.22
N ILE A 19 -7.38 -15.16 29.74
CA ILE A 19 -6.47 -14.03 29.89
C ILE A 19 -6.97 -13.15 31.04
N PRO A 20 -6.17 -12.98 32.09
CA PRO A 20 -6.56 -12.16 33.24
C PRO A 20 -6.87 -10.71 32.80
N PRO A 21 -7.86 -10.02 33.40
CA PRO A 21 -8.21 -8.65 33.05
C PRO A 21 -7.05 -7.67 33.12
N HIS A 22 -6.13 -7.85 34.06
CA HIS A 22 -4.94 -7.01 34.19
C HIS A 22 -3.98 -7.16 33.00
N GLU A 23 -3.87 -8.35 32.42
CA GLU A 23 -3.03 -8.59 31.24
C GLU A 23 -3.65 -7.94 29.99
N LEU A 24 -4.98 -8.01 29.84
CA LEU A 24 -5.70 -7.33 28.77
C LEU A 24 -5.54 -5.81 28.87
N GLU A 25 -5.62 -5.26 30.06
CA GLU A 25 -5.43 -3.84 30.30
C GLU A 25 -3.98 -3.40 30.05
N THR A 26 -3.01 -4.19 30.43
CA THR A 26 -1.59 -3.96 30.14
C THR A 26 -1.34 -3.93 28.65
N ARG A 27 -1.93 -4.86 27.88
CA ARG A 27 -1.83 -4.87 26.42
C ARG A 27 -2.50 -3.65 25.80
N ARG A 28 -3.69 -3.27 26.25
CA ARG A 28 -4.36 -2.05 25.79
C ARG A 28 -3.48 -0.81 25.98
N LYS A 29 -2.94 -0.65 27.19
CA LYS A 29 -2.04 0.47 27.49
C LYS A 29 -0.77 0.44 26.64
N ALA A 30 -0.20 -0.74 26.40
CA ALA A 30 0.96 -0.90 25.54
C ALA A 30 0.64 -0.52 24.09
N GLU A 31 -0.49 -0.97 23.52
CA GLU A 31 -0.93 -0.60 22.18
C GLU A 31 -1.20 0.91 22.06
N GLU A 32 -1.87 1.51 23.05
CA GLU A 32 -2.12 2.96 23.11
C GLU A 32 -0.82 3.78 23.25
N SER A 33 0.17 3.25 23.99
CA SER A 33 1.47 3.90 24.17
C SER A 33 2.33 3.91 22.91
N MET A 34 2.05 3.03 21.96
CA MET A 34 2.76 2.99 20.67
C MET A 34 2.32 4.13 19.73
N LEU A 35 1.16 4.72 19.95
CA LEU A 35 0.67 5.85 19.15
C LEU A 35 1.28 7.16 19.65
N THR A 36 1.77 7.96 18.70
CA THR A 36 2.38 9.27 19.01
C THR A 36 1.35 10.32 19.36
N LYS A 37 0.06 10.10 19.02
CA LYS A 37 -1.05 11.05 19.16
C LYS A 37 -0.83 12.36 18.39
N THR A 38 0.10 12.34 17.46
CA THR A 38 0.37 13.45 16.53
C THR A 38 -0.07 13.04 15.13
N SER A 39 -0.54 14.02 14.36
CA SER A 39 -1.00 13.76 12.98
C SER A 39 0.15 13.37 12.07
N LEU A 40 -0.17 12.60 11.04
CA LEU A 40 0.75 12.22 9.97
C LEU A 40 1.41 13.45 9.34
N VAL A 41 2.73 13.42 9.20
CA VAL A 41 3.52 14.53 8.66
C VAL A 41 4.00 14.18 7.25
N GLU A 42 3.79 15.12 6.31
CA GLU A 42 4.31 15.03 4.96
C GLU A 42 5.75 15.52 4.88
N PHE A 43 6.64 14.72 4.26
CA PHE A 43 8.05 15.06 4.09
C PHE A 43 8.24 16.04 2.92
N ASP A 44 9.27 16.84 2.96
CA ASP A 44 9.55 17.88 1.95
C ASP A 44 9.77 17.30 0.55
N GLU A 45 10.34 16.10 0.45
CA GLU A 45 10.52 15.39 -0.81
C GLU A 45 9.17 15.04 -1.46
N VAL A 46 8.18 14.63 -0.66
CA VAL A 46 6.83 14.34 -1.10
C VAL A 46 6.12 15.62 -1.52
N LYS A 47 6.22 16.69 -0.74
CA LYS A 47 5.62 18.01 -1.05
C LYS A 47 6.11 18.57 -2.39
N LYS A 48 7.40 18.40 -2.70
CA LYS A 48 8.00 18.87 -3.95
C LYS A 48 7.51 18.09 -5.18
N ASN A 49 7.05 16.85 -5.02
CA ASN A 49 6.56 16.01 -6.10
C ASN A 49 5.04 16.05 -6.18
N LYS A 50 4.49 16.72 -7.19
CA LYS A 50 3.03 16.89 -7.36
C LYS A 50 2.23 15.59 -7.32
N VAL A 51 2.79 14.50 -7.81
CA VAL A 51 2.11 13.20 -7.84
C VAL A 51 2.12 12.58 -6.46
N ALA A 52 3.26 12.59 -5.79
CA ALA A 52 3.42 12.07 -4.43
C ALA A 52 2.58 12.88 -3.43
N HIS A 53 2.60 14.21 -3.52
CA HIS A 53 1.79 15.09 -2.69
C HIS A 53 0.28 14.79 -2.80
N LYS A 54 -0.22 14.68 -4.03
CA LYS A 54 -1.65 14.34 -4.24
C LYS A 54 -2.00 12.99 -3.63
N GLU A 55 -1.10 12.02 -3.73
CA GLU A 55 -1.30 10.69 -3.15
C GLU A 55 -1.25 10.74 -1.61
N PHE A 56 -0.36 11.55 -1.04
CA PHE A 56 -0.28 11.78 0.40
C PHE A 56 -1.58 12.35 0.95
N LEU A 57 -2.12 13.37 0.32
CA LEU A 57 -3.41 13.97 0.74
C LEU A 57 -4.54 12.94 0.72
N ARG A 58 -4.62 12.13 -0.36
CA ARG A 58 -5.62 11.06 -0.49
C ARG A 58 -5.52 10.04 0.65
N ILE A 59 -4.31 9.58 0.95
CA ILE A 59 -4.09 8.57 2.00
C ILE A 59 -4.34 9.15 3.39
N SER A 60 -3.85 10.36 3.66
CA SER A 60 -4.05 11.04 4.94
C SER A 60 -5.54 11.24 5.25
N GLU A 61 -6.34 11.61 4.23
CA GLU A 61 -7.80 11.71 4.38
C GLU A 61 -8.44 10.35 4.72
N MET A 62 -8.03 9.28 4.03
CA MET A 62 -8.53 7.93 4.29
C MET A 62 -8.16 7.43 5.68
N LEU A 63 -6.91 7.65 6.11
CA LEU A 63 -6.43 7.27 7.44
C LEU A 63 -7.12 8.06 8.54
N SER A 64 -7.43 9.33 8.31
CA SER A 64 -8.21 10.15 9.24
C SER A 64 -9.62 9.61 9.47
N LYS A 65 -10.30 9.15 8.41
CA LYS A 65 -11.65 8.54 8.51
C LYS A 65 -11.69 7.28 9.39
N ILE A 66 -10.60 6.53 9.45
CA ILE A 66 -10.47 5.32 10.27
C ILE A 66 -9.69 5.56 11.57
N GLN A 67 -9.43 6.83 11.91
CA GLN A 67 -8.70 7.25 13.13
C GLN A 67 -7.29 6.62 13.23
N LYS A 68 -6.62 6.41 12.11
CA LYS A 68 -5.25 5.86 12.00
C LYS A 68 -4.25 6.88 11.45
N ASN A 69 -4.58 8.18 11.52
CA ASN A 69 -3.72 9.27 11.04
C ASN A 69 -2.69 9.65 12.11
N ASP A 70 -1.74 8.76 12.39
CA ASP A 70 -0.70 8.94 13.40
C ASP A 70 0.69 9.07 12.78
N ALA A 71 1.53 9.92 13.38
CA ALA A 71 2.88 10.21 12.88
C ALA A 71 3.81 8.98 12.84
N ILE A 72 3.51 7.91 13.60
CA ILE A 72 4.26 6.66 13.54
C ILE A 72 4.28 6.07 12.12
N TYR A 73 3.25 6.33 11.34
CA TYR A 73 3.14 5.84 9.95
C TYR A 73 3.81 6.78 8.93
N ALA A 74 4.32 7.95 9.36
CA ALA A 74 4.84 8.97 8.44
C ALA A 74 5.91 8.42 7.49
N GLY A 75 6.88 7.67 7.99
CA GLY A 75 7.95 7.11 7.16
C GLY A 75 7.45 6.14 6.09
N ALA A 76 6.50 5.26 6.45
CA ALA A 76 5.93 4.29 5.52
C ALA A 76 5.05 4.97 4.46
N ILE A 77 4.18 5.90 4.87
CA ILE A 77 3.26 6.59 3.96
C ILE A 77 3.99 7.52 3.00
N ASN A 78 4.98 8.29 3.48
CA ASN A 78 5.78 9.14 2.59
C ASN A 78 6.55 8.30 1.54
N ARG A 79 7.14 7.18 1.95
CA ARG A 79 7.79 6.24 1.02
C ARG A 79 6.82 5.67 -0.01
N TYR A 80 5.61 5.29 0.42
CA TYR A 80 4.56 4.83 -0.47
C TYR A 80 4.21 5.89 -1.53
N CYS A 81 4.06 7.14 -1.14
CA CYS A 81 3.73 8.24 -2.04
C CYS A 81 4.83 8.49 -3.07
N LEU A 82 6.11 8.39 -2.69
CA LEU A 82 7.23 8.48 -3.62
C LEU A 82 7.24 7.30 -4.60
N LEU A 83 7.02 6.07 -4.12
CA LEU A 83 6.89 4.89 -4.99
C LEU A 83 5.75 5.03 -6.00
N ALA A 84 4.60 5.59 -5.57
CA ALA A 84 3.48 5.86 -6.47
C ALA A 84 3.84 6.86 -7.58
N ALA A 85 4.60 7.91 -7.24
CA ALA A 85 5.10 8.87 -8.22
C ALA A 85 6.08 8.22 -9.20
N GLU A 86 7.03 7.44 -8.71
CA GLU A 86 7.99 6.69 -9.53
C GLU A 86 7.31 5.70 -10.48
N CYS A 87 6.26 4.98 -10.02
CA CYS A 87 5.45 4.11 -10.88
C CYS A 87 4.83 4.90 -12.03
N LYS A 88 4.27 6.08 -11.77
CA LYS A 88 3.69 6.93 -12.82
C LYS A 88 4.72 7.45 -13.79
N ASP A 89 5.93 7.74 -13.36
CA ASP A 89 7.00 8.17 -14.26
C ASP A 89 7.48 7.02 -15.16
N ILE A 90 7.59 5.81 -14.63
CA ILE A 90 7.87 4.61 -15.42
C ILE A 90 6.75 4.39 -16.47
N GLU A 91 5.49 4.52 -16.09
CA GLU A 91 4.34 4.41 -17.03
C GLU A 91 4.41 5.44 -18.14
N LYS A 92 4.84 6.68 -17.84
CA LYS A 92 5.07 7.72 -18.88
C LYS A 92 6.19 7.32 -19.83
N GLN A 93 7.29 6.75 -19.32
CA GLN A 93 8.37 6.26 -20.16
C GLN A 93 7.90 5.13 -21.10
N ILE A 94 7.15 4.17 -20.56
CA ILE A 94 6.56 3.10 -21.40
C ILE A 94 5.70 3.69 -22.52
N LYS A 95 4.85 4.66 -22.22
CA LYS A 95 4.01 5.35 -23.23
C LYS A 95 4.86 6.07 -24.28
N LYS A 96 5.98 6.70 -23.86
CA LYS A 96 6.91 7.36 -24.78
C LYS A 96 7.52 6.36 -25.77
N TYR A 97 8.02 5.22 -25.30
CA TYR A 97 8.59 4.21 -26.19
C TYR A 97 7.54 3.60 -27.14
N LYS A 98 6.33 3.32 -26.64
CA LYS A 98 5.21 2.87 -27.51
C LYS A 98 4.92 3.89 -28.62
N LYS A 99 4.93 5.18 -28.31
CA LYS A 99 4.75 6.25 -29.32
C LYS A 99 5.89 6.25 -30.34
N MET A 100 7.13 6.11 -29.89
CA MET A 100 8.30 6.03 -30.79
C MET A 100 8.17 4.89 -31.80
N VAL A 101 7.69 3.72 -31.38
CA VAL A 101 7.43 2.58 -32.30
C VAL A 101 6.36 2.93 -33.33
N LEU A 102 5.27 3.57 -32.90
CA LEU A 102 4.19 3.97 -33.83
C LEU A 102 4.68 5.00 -34.86
N ASP A 103 5.48 5.94 -34.40
CA ASP A 103 6.04 6.99 -35.31
C ASP A 103 7.08 6.36 -36.26
N ALA A 104 7.94 5.47 -35.80
CA ALA A 104 8.88 4.73 -36.65
C ALA A 104 8.15 3.88 -37.69
N LYS A 105 7.05 3.18 -37.31
CA LYS A 105 6.22 2.39 -38.23
C LYS A 105 5.61 3.26 -39.34
N LYS A 106 5.15 4.49 -39.02
CA LYS A 106 4.63 5.43 -40.00
C LYS A 106 5.73 5.85 -40.96
N LYS A 107 6.91 6.28 -40.47
CA LYS A 107 8.06 6.67 -41.26
C LYS A 107 8.54 5.59 -42.21
N TYR A 108 8.60 4.32 -41.70
CA TYR A 108 8.97 3.18 -42.54
C TYR A 108 7.95 2.94 -43.68
N LYS A 109 6.64 3.02 -43.39
CA LYS A 109 5.60 2.93 -44.43
C LYS A 109 5.70 4.02 -45.49
N ASN A 110 6.08 5.23 -45.09
CA ASN A 110 6.28 6.36 -45.98
C ASN A 110 7.63 6.32 -46.71
N LYS A 111 8.46 5.26 -46.48
CA LYS A 111 9.83 5.15 -47.02
C LYS A 111 10.77 6.29 -46.58
N GLU A 112 10.51 6.91 -45.42
CA GLU A 112 11.34 7.98 -44.84
C GLU A 112 12.54 7.40 -44.07
N ILE A 113 12.45 6.14 -43.63
CA ILE A 113 13.52 5.40 -42.94
C ILE A 113 13.65 4.01 -43.56
N ASP A 114 14.85 3.45 -43.51
CA ASP A 114 15.15 2.08 -43.93
C ASP A 114 14.71 1.03 -42.91
N TYR A 115 14.79 -0.25 -43.32
CA TYR A 115 14.41 -1.37 -42.50
C TYR A 115 15.28 -1.50 -41.24
N ASP A 116 16.57 -1.23 -41.36
CA ASP A 116 17.52 -1.36 -40.22
C ASP A 116 17.22 -0.32 -39.15
N SER A 117 16.97 0.93 -39.54
CA SER A 117 16.58 2.01 -38.64
C SER A 117 15.26 1.69 -37.95
N TYR A 118 14.26 1.14 -38.66
CA TYR A 118 13.00 0.72 -38.08
C TYR A 118 13.19 -0.42 -37.06
N THR A 119 13.97 -1.43 -37.41
CA THR A 119 14.23 -2.60 -36.57
C THR A 119 15.01 -2.22 -35.30
N ASN A 120 15.96 -1.28 -35.40
CA ASN A 120 16.70 -0.74 -34.25
C ASN A 120 15.76 -0.08 -33.24
N VAL A 121 14.77 0.69 -33.70
CA VAL A 121 13.76 1.31 -32.83
C VAL A 121 12.90 0.24 -32.13
N LEU A 122 12.50 -0.83 -32.85
CA LEU A 122 11.74 -1.94 -32.25
C LEU A 122 12.55 -2.62 -31.15
N ASN A 123 13.78 -3.04 -31.46
CA ASN A 123 14.63 -3.75 -30.51
C ASN A 123 14.91 -2.92 -29.24
N LEU A 124 15.18 -1.63 -29.43
CA LEU A 124 15.36 -0.69 -28.31
C LEU A 124 14.08 -0.60 -27.47
N SER A 125 12.92 -0.47 -28.11
CA SER A 125 11.64 -0.35 -27.41
C SER A 125 11.31 -1.62 -26.64
N ASP A 126 11.50 -2.80 -27.21
CA ASP A 126 11.22 -4.08 -26.55
C ASP A 126 12.14 -4.31 -25.35
N SER A 127 13.43 -4.03 -25.54
CA SER A 127 14.41 -4.11 -24.44
C SER A 127 14.02 -3.18 -23.27
N LYS A 128 13.65 -1.93 -23.57
CA LYS A 128 13.21 -0.95 -22.58
C LYS A 128 11.89 -1.34 -21.94
N ALA A 129 10.93 -1.87 -22.72
CA ALA A 129 9.65 -2.33 -22.18
C ALA A 129 9.83 -3.42 -21.12
N ILE A 130 10.68 -4.42 -21.39
CA ILE A 130 11.00 -5.49 -20.43
C ILE A 130 11.66 -4.91 -19.16
N GLN A 131 12.61 -3.98 -19.33
CA GLN A 131 13.28 -3.34 -18.20
C GLN A 131 12.30 -2.56 -17.32
N PHE A 132 11.44 -1.74 -17.92
CA PHE A 132 10.46 -0.93 -17.21
C PHE A 132 9.37 -1.77 -16.55
N ASP A 133 8.94 -2.85 -17.20
CA ASP A 133 7.95 -3.76 -16.61
C ASP A 133 8.48 -4.40 -15.33
N LYS A 134 9.72 -4.91 -15.34
CA LYS A 134 10.38 -5.44 -14.14
C LYS A 134 10.48 -4.40 -13.02
N GLN A 135 10.87 -3.16 -13.34
CA GLN A 135 10.96 -2.09 -12.36
C GLN A 135 9.57 -1.75 -11.78
N LEU A 136 8.56 -1.68 -12.64
CA LEU A 136 7.18 -1.37 -12.24
C LEU A 136 6.60 -2.46 -11.32
N GLN A 137 6.82 -3.73 -11.67
CA GLN A 137 6.41 -4.86 -10.84
C GLN A 137 7.08 -4.83 -9.48
N SER A 138 8.40 -4.59 -9.42
CA SER A 138 9.16 -4.48 -8.17
C SER A 138 8.61 -3.35 -7.28
N LYS A 139 8.40 -2.16 -7.85
CA LYS A 139 7.85 -1.00 -7.10
C LYS A 139 6.43 -1.24 -6.62
N ARG A 140 5.57 -1.82 -7.45
CA ARG A 140 4.20 -2.20 -7.06
C ARG A 140 4.18 -3.24 -5.95
N MET A 141 5.12 -4.19 -5.96
CA MET A 141 5.27 -5.16 -4.87
C MET A 141 5.69 -4.47 -3.56
N MET A 142 6.61 -3.50 -3.61
CA MET A 142 6.98 -2.69 -2.44
C MET A 142 5.79 -1.90 -1.90
N MET A 143 4.99 -1.28 -2.78
CA MET A 143 3.76 -0.57 -2.40
C MET A 143 2.76 -1.53 -1.75
N PHE A 144 2.52 -2.69 -2.35
CA PHE A 144 1.63 -3.71 -1.79
C PHE A 144 2.06 -4.18 -0.40
N ASN A 145 3.36 -4.35 -0.18
CA ASN A 145 3.88 -4.70 1.15
C ASN A 145 3.59 -3.59 2.17
N ILE A 146 3.81 -2.32 1.81
CA ILE A 146 3.48 -1.19 2.68
C ILE A 146 1.97 -1.14 2.97
N GLU A 147 1.12 -1.34 1.98
CA GLU A 147 -0.34 -1.39 2.13
C GLU A 147 -0.76 -2.50 3.11
N LYS A 148 -0.16 -3.67 2.96
CA LYS A 148 -0.45 -4.84 3.80
C LYS A 148 -0.04 -4.62 5.25
N GLU A 149 1.14 -4.04 5.49
CA GLU A 149 1.68 -3.79 6.84
C GLU A 149 0.93 -2.64 7.55
N ASN A 150 0.49 -1.62 6.81
CA ASN A 150 -0.13 -0.42 7.37
C ASN A 150 -1.67 -0.43 7.31
N LEU A 151 -2.30 -1.58 7.27
CA LEU A 151 -3.76 -1.75 7.31
C LEU A 151 -4.51 -1.07 6.14
N MET A 152 -3.83 -0.82 5.04
CA MET A 152 -4.41 -0.16 3.87
C MET A 152 -5.14 -1.14 2.94
N THR A 153 -5.01 -2.45 3.15
CA THR A 153 -5.77 -3.48 2.45
C THR A 153 -6.99 -3.92 3.26
N ILE A 154 -8.04 -4.37 2.59
CA ILE A 154 -9.24 -4.92 3.24
C ILE A 154 -8.85 -6.07 4.19
N SER A 155 -7.98 -6.98 3.76
CA SER A 155 -7.52 -8.11 4.58
C SER A 155 -6.78 -7.67 5.83
N SER A 156 -5.92 -6.65 5.74
CA SER A 156 -5.20 -6.14 6.90
C SER A 156 -6.11 -5.35 7.84
N SER A 157 -7.05 -4.58 7.29
CA SER A 157 -8.06 -3.85 8.07
C SER A 157 -9.01 -4.81 8.82
N LEU A 158 -9.47 -5.87 8.16
CA LEU A 158 -10.35 -6.87 8.78
C LEU A 158 -9.69 -7.64 9.93
N ARG A 159 -8.36 -7.72 9.96
CA ARG A 159 -7.65 -8.31 11.12
C ARG A 159 -7.79 -7.51 12.41
N CYS A 160 -8.10 -6.22 12.29
CA CYS A 160 -8.28 -5.32 13.42
C CYS A 160 -9.75 -5.05 13.75
N VAL A 161 -10.69 -5.52 12.88
CA VAL A 161 -12.12 -5.37 13.14
C VAL A 161 -12.59 -6.55 14.00
N PRO A 162 -13.23 -6.30 15.16
CA PRO A 162 -13.85 -7.33 15.94
C PRO A 162 -14.90 -8.11 15.13
N LYS A 163 -14.88 -9.44 15.22
CA LYS A 163 -15.96 -10.25 14.63
C LYS A 163 -17.21 -10.09 15.47
N LYS A 164 -18.30 -9.67 14.88
CA LYS A 164 -19.59 -9.67 15.58
C LYS A 164 -19.93 -11.10 16.01
N GLN A 165 -20.16 -11.32 17.29
CA GLN A 165 -20.70 -12.58 17.77
C GLN A 165 -22.07 -12.80 17.13
N THR A 166 -22.27 -13.98 16.55
CA THR A 166 -23.60 -14.38 16.08
C THR A 166 -24.50 -14.60 17.31
N LYS A 167 -25.81 -14.32 17.18
CA LYS A 167 -26.77 -14.52 18.29
C LYS A 167 -26.65 -15.91 18.94
N LYS A 168 -26.34 -16.97 18.15
CA LYS A 168 -26.13 -18.33 18.65
C LYS A 168 -24.95 -18.47 19.61
N GLU A 169 -23.83 -17.78 19.36
CA GLU A 169 -22.67 -17.82 20.25
C GLU A 169 -22.91 -17.08 21.59
N LYS A 170 -23.89 -16.17 21.64
CA LYS A 170 -24.31 -15.52 22.89
C LYS A 170 -25.22 -16.41 23.72
N GLU A 171 -26.17 -17.13 23.09
CA GLU A 171 -27.09 -18.03 23.76
C GLU A 171 -26.35 -19.24 24.38
N ASP A 172 -25.29 -19.76 23.72
CA ASP A 172 -24.47 -20.85 24.27
C ASP A 172 -23.59 -20.42 25.44
N ASN A 173 -23.15 -19.16 25.51
CA ASN A 173 -22.38 -18.66 26.65
C ASN A 173 -23.25 -18.32 27.87
N ASP A 174 -24.51 -17.89 27.67
CA ASP A 174 -25.45 -17.62 28.76
C ASP A 174 -26.06 -18.90 29.38
N LEU A 175 -25.83 -20.07 28.76
CA LEU A 175 -26.28 -21.38 29.27
C LEU A 175 -25.28 -22.05 30.21
N PHE A 176 -24.07 -21.49 30.38
CA PHE A 176 -23.00 -22.05 31.21
C PHE A 176 -22.52 -21.12 32.36
N ASP A 177 -23.21 -19.98 32.57
CA ASP A 177 -23.11 -19.14 33.77
C ASP A 177 -24.29 -19.40 34.71
#